data_a74ad5f26a8e44be5af96c5669896540
#
_entry.id   a74ad5f26a8e44be5af96c5669896540
#
_cell.length_a   1.000
_cell.length_b   1.000
_cell.length_c   1.000
_cell.angle_alpha   90.00
_cell.angle_beta   90.00
_cell.angle_gamma   90.00
#
_symmetry.space_group_name_H-M   'P 1'
#
loop_
_entity.id
_entity.type
_entity.pdbx_description
1 polymer ?
#
loop_
_entity_poly.entity_id
_entity_poly.type
_entity_poly.pdbx_seq_one_letter_code
_entity_poly.pdbx_strand_id
1 'polypeptide(L)'
;EVKGAVIENKGIDIRTTKGSTVRSIFKGEVSRIAKGPTGLLVVIIRHGEYMSVYANLKSVSVKNGQKVDTKQTIGTVSTNEDGVSEYKFQIFKGTHHLNPSIWLSK
;
A
#
# COMPACT_ATOMS: atom_id res chain seq x y z
N GLU A 1 17.19 15.50 -0.60
CA GLU A 1 17.12 15.22 -0.31
C GLU A 1 16.93 14.96 0.37
N VAL A 2 16.87 14.98 0.56
CA VAL A 2 16.73 14.63 1.08
C VAL A 2 16.62 14.17 1.71
N LYS A 3 16.68 14.17 2.00
CA LYS A 3 16.78 13.70 2.52
C LYS A 3 16.08 13.07 3.01
N GLY A 4 16.00 12.82 3.01
CA GLY A 4 15.37 12.15 3.37
C GLY A 4 14.61 12.09 4.18
N ALA A 5 14.51 12.43 4.25
CA ALA A 5 13.94 12.40 4.86
C ALA A 5 13.21 11.93 5.40
N VAL A 6 13.28 11.95 5.23
CA VAL A 6 12.86 11.64 5.68
C VAL A 6 12.00 11.21 6.04
N ILE A 7 11.92 11.39 5.65
CA ILE A 7 11.28 11.21 6.02
C ILE A 7 10.47 10.67 6.51
N GLU A 8 10.42 11.08 6.74
CA GLU A 8 9.80 10.64 7.56
C GLU A 8 9.03 9.52 7.32
N ASN A 9 9.07 8.87 6.42
CA ASN A 9 8.47 7.59 6.26
C ASN A 9 7.03 7.51 6.61
N LYS A 10 6.31 8.58 6.36
CA LYS A 10 4.87 8.58 6.58
C LYS A 10 4.14 7.94 5.43
N GLY A 11 4.89 7.50 4.44
CA GLY A 11 4.33 6.94 3.24
C GLY A 11 4.11 7.99 2.18
N ILE A 12 3.65 7.56 1.03
CA ILE A 12 3.33 8.47 -0.07
C ILE A 12 1.91 8.21 -0.53
N ASP A 13 1.28 9.25 -1.04
CA ASP A 13 -0.06 9.13 -1.60
C ASP A 13 0.09 8.97 -3.10
N ILE A 14 -0.43 7.86 -3.61
CA ILE A 14 -0.35 7.56 -5.04
C ILE A 14 -1.69 7.89 -5.66
N ARG A 15 -1.71 8.91 -6.50
CA ARG A 15 -2.93 9.34 -7.16
C ARG A 15 -3.09 8.59 -8.47
N THR A 16 -4.31 8.18 -8.74
CA THR A 16 -4.60 7.39 -9.92
C THR A 16 -6.02 7.73 -10.40
N THR A 17 -6.51 6.98 -11.39
CA THR A 17 -7.85 7.21 -11.91
C THR A 17 -8.89 6.45 -11.11
N LYS A 18 -10.13 6.94 -11.17
CA LYS A 18 -11.24 6.33 -10.45
C LYS A 18 -11.39 4.87 -10.84
N GLY A 19 -11.54 4.02 -9.83
CA GLY A 19 -11.75 2.60 -10.05
C GLY A 19 -10.50 1.81 -10.39
N SER A 20 -9.33 2.46 -10.37
CA SER A 20 -8.08 1.76 -10.67
C SER A 20 -7.79 0.67 -9.65
N THR A 21 -7.12 -0.37 -10.13
CA THR A 21 -6.67 -1.44 -9.24
C THR A 21 -5.39 -1.05 -8.55
N VAL A 22 -5.21 -1.58 -7.33
CA VAL A 22 -3.97 -1.44 -6.57
C VAL A 22 -3.26 -2.78 -6.63
N ARG A 23 -1.97 -2.74 -6.92
CA ARG A 23 -1.19 -3.96 -7.13
C ARG A 23 -0.05 -4.06 -6.14
N SER A 24 0.29 -5.29 -5.79
CA SER A 24 1.42 -5.54 -4.90
C SER A 24 2.73 -5.20 -5.63
N ILE A 25 3.66 -4.55 -4.93
CA ILE A 25 4.94 -4.18 -5.56
C ILE A 25 5.85 -5.39 -5.75
N PHE A 26 5.76 -6.37 -4.86
CA PHE A 26 6.57 -7.59 -4.92
C PHE A 26 5.72 -8.77 -4.51
N LYS A 27 6.19 -9.97 -4.84
CA LYS A 27 5.55 -11.17 -4.35
C LYS A 27 5.68 -11.24 -2.84
N GLY A 28 4.70 -11.82 -2.18
CA GLY A 28 4.71 -11.92 -0.74
C GLY A 28 3.47 -12.64 -0.25
N GLU A 29 3.17 -12.42 1.01
CA GLU A 29 2.01 -13.04 1.64
C GLU A 29 1.21 -11.98 2.37
N VAL A 30 -0.11 -11.99 2.21
CA VAL A 30 -0.98 -11.04 2.89
C VAL A 30 -0.91 -11.32 4.39
N SER A 31 -0.32 -10.38 5.12
CA SER A 31 -0.14 -10.51 6.55
C SER A 31 -1.39 -10.11 7.32
N ARG A 32 -2.07 -9.08 6.84
CA ARG A 32 -3.26 -8.58 7.53
C ARG A 32 -4.09 -7.70 6.62
N ILE A 33 -5.40 -7.77 6.81
CA ILE A 33 -6.35 -6.86 6.18
C ILE A 33 -7.13 -6.22 7.32
N ALA A 34 -7.17 -4.89 7.34
CA ALA A 34 -7.84 -4.16 8.40
C ALA A 34 -8.76 -3.10 7.81
N LYS A 35 -9.74 -2.68 8.61
CA LYS A 35 -10.66 -1.62 8.22
C LYS A 35 -10.35 -0.40 9.06
N GLY A 36 -10.12 0.72 8.40
CA GLY A 36 -9.82 1.97 9.11
C GLY A 36 -11.09 2.63 9.65
N PRO A 37 -10.90 3.73 10.40
CA PRO A 37 -12.04 4.42 11.02
C PRO A 37 -13.02 5.03 10.02
N THR A 38 -12.58 5.28 8.80
CA THR A 38 -13.46 5.81 7.76
C THR A 38 -14.15 4.72 6.95
N GLY A 39 -13.91 3.46 7.28
CA GLY A 39 -14.45 2.34 6.53
C GLY A 39 -13.59 1.90 5.37
N LEU A 40 -12.52 2.61 5.09
CA LEU A 40 -11.60 2.22 4.03
C LEU A 40 -10.68 1.10 4.52
N LEU A 41 -10.19 0.31 3.58
CA LEU A 41 -9.45 -0.89 3.90
C LEU A 41 -7.95 -0.71 3.78
N VAL A 42 -7.23 -1.51 4.53
CA VAL A 42 -5.77 -1.51 4.55
C VAL A 42 -5.29 -2.95 4.35
N VAL A 43 -4.33 -3.13 3.45
CA VAL A 43 -3.71 -4.43 3.21
C VAL A 43 -2.23 -4.32 3.56
N ILE A 44 -1.74 -5.29 4.33
CA ILE A 44 -0.34 -5.37 4.69
C ILE A 44 0.20 -6.66 4.10
N ILE A 45 1.25 -6.54 3.29
CA ILE A 45 1.87 -7.70 2.63
C ILE A 45 3.29 -7.85 3.13
N ARG A 46 3.64 -9.07 3.52
CA ARG A 46 4.99 -9.37 3.99
C ARG A 46 5.85 -9.89 2.85
N HIS A 47 7.04 -9.33 2.72
CA HIS A 47 8.01 -9.73 1.69
C HIS A 47 9.33 -10.09 2.38
N GLY A 48 9.33 -11.17 3.13
CA GLY A 48 10.50 -11.53 3.92
C GLY A 48 10.68 -10.58 5.08
N GLU A 49 11.75 -9.79 5.07
CA GLU A 49 12.01 -8.85 6.16
C GLU A 49 11.26 -7.53 6.00
N TYR A 50 10.63 -7.33 4.86
CA TYR A 50 9.94 -6.07 4.56
C TYR A 50 8.44 -6.27 4.56
N MET A 51 7.72 -5.19 4.82
CA MET A 51 6.27 -5.18 4.69
C MET A 51 5.86 -3.96 3.89
N SER A 52 4.90 -4.15 2.98
CA SER A 52 4.31 -3.04 2.26
C SER A 52 2.88 -2.86 2.75
N VAL A 53 2.47 -1.61 2.89
CA VAL A 53 1.16 -1.26 3.41
C VAL A 53 0.42 -0.43 2.36
N TYR A 54 -0.80 -0.82 2.06
CA TYR A 54 -1.66 -0.16 1.08
C TYR A 54 -2.92 0.27 1.81
N ALA A 55 -3.09 1.56 2.01
CA ALA A 55 -4.21 2.08 2.79
C ALA A 55 -5.16 2.89 1.92
N ASN A 56 -6.36 3.14 2.45
CA ASN A 56 -7.41 3.90 1.79
C ASN A 56 -7.96 3.19 0.55
N LEU A 57 -8.11 1.87 0.65
CA LEU A 57 -8.66 1.08 -0.43
C LEU A 57 -10.18 0.96 -0.28
N LYS A 58 -10.88 1.01 -1.40
CA LYS A 58 -12.32 0.84 -1.42
C LYS A 58 -12.70 -0.62 -1.22
N SER A 59 -11.96 -1.50 -1.87
CA SER A 59 -12.22 -2.93 -1.77
C SER A 59 -10.90 -3.69 -1.81
N VAL A 60 -10.95 -4.93 -1.33
CA VAL A 60 -9.78 -5.81 -1.28
C VAL A 60 -10.16 -7.13 -1.92
N SER A 61 -9.32 -7.62 -2.83
CA SER A 61 -9.58 -8.86 -3.55
C SER A 61 -8.76 -10.04 -3.07
N VAL A 62 -8.01 -9.86 -1.97
CA VAL A 62 -7.18 -10.92 -1.40
C VAL A 62 -7.63 -11.19 0.04
N LYS A 63 -7.10 -12.26 0.62
CA LYS A 63 -7.45 -12.69 1.97
C LYS A 63 -6.21 -12.80 2.84
N ASN A 64 -6.42 -12.75 4.17
CA ASN A 64 -5.33 -12.97 5.11
C ASN A 64 -4.66 -14.31 4.80
N GLY A 65 -3.34 -14.30 4.75
CA GLY A 65 -2.56 -15.50 4.51
C GLY A 65 -2.41 -15.88 3.05
N GLN A 66 -3.07 -15.16 2.14
CA GLN A 66 -2.97 -15.46 0.71
C GLN A 66 -1.61 -15.02 0.17
N LYS A 67 -1.02 -15.85 -0.67
CA LYS A 67 0.21 -15.48 -1.36
C LYS A 67 -0.13 -14.68 -2.60
N VAL A 68 0.66 -13.66 -2.85
CA VAL A 68 0.46 -12.78 -4.00
C VAL A 68 1.75 -12.68 -4.79
N ASP A 69 1.60 -12.50 -6.10
CA ASP A 69 2.73 -12.31 -6.98
C ASP A 69 3.02 -10.84 -7.18
N THR A 70 4.19 -10.55 -7.74
CA THR A 70 4.54 -9.18 -8.11
C THR A 70 3.49 -8.63 -9.05
N LYS A 71 2.99 -7.43 -8.76
CA LYS A 71 1.98 -6.74 -9.56
C LYS A 71 0.62 -7.42 -9.58
N GLN A 72 0.39 -8.35 -8.68
CA GLN A 72 -0.94 -8.96 -8.56
C GLN A 72 -1.90 -7.94 -7.96
N THR A 73 -3.11 -7.89 -8.51
CA THR A 73 -4.16 -6.99 -7.99
C THR A 73 -4.55 -7.40 -6.58
N ILE A 74 -4.55 -6.45 -5.67
CA ILE A 74 -4.92 -6.71 -4.27
C ILE A 74 -6.17 -5.96 -3.84
N GLY A 75 -6.59 -4.95 -4.61
CA GLY A 75 -7.79 -4.19 -4.28
C GLY A 75 -8.04 -3.08 -5.27
N THR A 76 -8.95 -2.19 -4.92
CA THR A 76 -9.26 -1.03 -5.76
C THR A 76 -9.11 0.25 -4.93
N VAL A 77 -8.77 1.32 -5.62
CA VAL A 77 -8.57 2.62 -5.00
C VAL A 77 -9.93 3.23 -4.62
N SER A 78 -9.96 4.03 -3.56
CA SER A 78 -11.14 4.78 -3.21
C SER A 78 -11.09 6.16 -3.84
N THR A 79 -12.26 6.76 -4.04
CA THR A 79 -12.38 8.12 -4.58
C THR A 79 -13.08 8.97 -3.53
N ASN A 80 -12.49 10.12 -3.20
CA ASN A 80 -13.06 11.00 -2.18
C ASN A 80 -14.13 11.91 -2.78
N GLU A 81 -14.68 12.81 -1.95
CA GLU A 81 -15.77 13.68 -2.37
C GLU A 81 -15.36 14.66 -3.48
N ASP A 82 -14.07 14.95 -3.56
CA ASP A 82 -13.55 15.85 -4.59
C ASP A 82 -13.23 15.13 -5.89
N GLY A 83 -13.52 13.85 -5.97
CA GLY A 83 -13.25 13.08 -7.16
C GLY A 83 -11.81 12.63 -7.27
N VAL A 84 -11.04 12.76 -6.22
CA VAL A 84 -9.64 12.36 -6.22
C VAL A 84 -9.54 10.91 -5.79
N SER A 85 -8.84 10.11 -6.60
CA SER A 85 -8.61 8.70 -6.34
C SER A 85 -7.15 8.50 -5.98
N GLU A 86 -6.90 8.07 -4.75
CA GLU A 86 -5.53 7.85 -4.31
C GLU A 86 -5.48 6.86 -3.16
N TYR A 87 -4.35 6.18 -3.03
CA TYR A 87 -4.12 5.29 -1.91
C TYR A 87 -2.77 5.63 -1.30
N LYS A 88 -2.60 5.27 -0.03
CA LYS A 88 -1.35 5.54 0.68
C LYS A 88 -0.49 4.29 0.68
N PHE A 89 0.77 4.45 0.33
CA PHE A 89 1.72 3.36 0.27
C PHE A 89 2.85 3.60 1.25
N GLN A 90 3.17 2.59 2.05
CA GLN A 90 4.27 2.65 3.01
C GLN A 90 5.08 1.37 2.95
N ILE A 91 6.36 1.48 3.29
CA ILE A 91 7.25 0.32 3.37
C ILE A 91 7.94 0.32 4.73
N PHE A 92 8.00 -0.87 5.33
CA PHE A 92 8.65 -1.06 6.62
C PHE A 92 9.67 -2.18 6.50
N LYS A 93 10.78 -2.03 7.24
CA LYS A 93 11.70 -3.14 7.44
C LYS A 93 11.73 -3.39 8.93
N GLY A 94 11.27 -4.56 9.36
CA GLY A 94 11.11 -4.82 10.78
C GLY A 94 10.16 -3.79 11.37
N THR A 95 10.64 -2.96 12.28
CA THR A 95 9.84 -1.90 12.90
C THR A 95 10.11 -0.52 12.33
N HIS A 96 10.96 -0.43 11.30
CA HIS A 96 11.34 0.86 10.72
C HIS A 96 10.63 1.15 9.44
N HIS A 97 10.22 2.40 9.27
CA HIS A 97 9.70 2.86 7.99
C HIS A 97 10.87 3.06 7.03
N LEU A 98 10.64 2.75 5.77
CA LEU A 98 11.59 3.03 4.70
C LEU A 98 10.99 4.04 3.76
N ASN A 99 11.83 4.68 2.95
CA ASN A 99 11.34 5.62 1.96
C ASN A 99 10.72 4.85 0.79
N PRO A 100 9.39 4.91 0.62
CA PRO A 100 8.74 4.11 -0.41
C PRO A 100 9.16 4.48 -1.84
N SER A 101 9.56 5.71 -2.06
CA SER A 101 9.93 6.13 -3.42
C SER A 101 11.17 5.41 -3.93
N ILE A 102 12.05 4.95 -3.04
CA ILE A 102 13.21 4.17 -3.45
C ILE A 102 12.76 2.85 -4.08
N TRP A 103 11.72 2.25 -3.53
CA TRP A 103 11.20 0.98 -4.01
C TRP A 103 10.39 1.13 -5.27
N LEU A 104 9.64 2.21 -5.36
CA LEU A 104 8.78 2.43 -6.51
C LEU A 104 9.57 2.80 -7.77
N SER A 105 10.74 3.35 -7.61
CA SER A 105 11.56 3.76 -8.75
C SER A 105 12.32 2.60 -9.41
N LYS A 106 12.21 1.42 -8.86
CA LYS A 106 12.93 0.26 -9.38
C LYS A 106 12.13 -0.60 -10.34
#